data_37de5a55e61c4f8bc810f6da8a9e3777
#
_entry.id   37de5a55e61c4f8bc810f6da8a9e3777
#
_cell.length_a   1.000
_cell.length_b   1.000
_cell.length_c   1.000
_cell.angle_alpha   90.00
_cell.angle_beta   90.00
_cell.angle_gamma   90.00
#
_symmetry.space_group_name_H-M   'P 1'
#
loop_
_entity.id
_entity.type
_entity.pdbx_description
1 polymer ?
#
loop_
_entity_poly.entity_id
_entity_poly.type
_entity_poly.pdbx_seq_one_letter_code
_entity_poly.pdbx_strand_id
1 'polypeptide(L)'
;MDFQKYVDSFGAMTCVVSVENLGNGKRGKFRIVTGNKTYIDSIEHPAPGAELLTQKFTPDQEYTNYLTRDLNFEEYCYKAAVEKRCLNSYATADRIQGVWFNMVFLPIAYEEGNLCYCTYTMEINFEANLDRMASLPADVTANVIKICLQLRGAKEFDEMMNDVICDIRNMFDAAHCCILLMDPFERKCTVLCEALAEDTILTSMNNFNDDGFYDIADSWKDLIAGSNCLVVKDEHDMEVVKERNPIWYESFTSAHGKNIILFPLKFGEDLIGYIWAMNYDTAKATSIKETFETTAYILASAISNNLLMNRLKILSSKDILTGVMNRNEMNNYVDKLSKDSSVSDNSVGVIFADLNGLKRINDDYGHIAGDTLLKNAAKTLEEVFETSDIYRAGGDEFTIILTGITEEELTKRVEAIREASKKYEHVCFAIGQCYNDNKSNVRNALKIADERMYEDKRRFYEEHPELKR
;
A
#
# COMPACT_ATOMS: atom_id res chain seq x y z
N MET A 1 -37.62 -33.43 8.04
CA MET A 1 -37.03 -32.99 9.33
C MET A 1 -37.65 -31.66 9.72
N ASP A 2 -37.96 -31.42 11.02
CA ASP A 2 -38.43 -30.12 11.51
C ASP A 2 -37.22 -29.22 11.81
N PHE A 3 -36.83 -28.45 10.82
CA PHE A 3 -35.64 -27.60 10.94
C PHE A 3 -35.84 -26.42 11.90
N GLN A 4 -37.09 -25.92 12.06
CA GLN A 4 -37.38 -24.84 13.01
C GLN A 4 -37.10 -25.29 14.43
N LYS A 5 -37.71 -26.43 14.81
CA LYS A 5 -37.49 -27.01 16.14
C LYS A 5 -36.02 -27.36 16.38
N TYR A 6 -35.28 -27.71 15.31
CA TYR A 6 -33.87 -28.04 15.42
C TYR A 6 -33.04 -26.78 15.72
N VAL A 7 -33.21 -25.67 14.97
CA VAL A 7 -32.43 -24.44 15.23
C VAL A 7 -32.83 -23.76 16.54
N ASP A 8 -34.06 -23.89 16.97
CA ASP A 8 -34.53 -23.31 18.24
C ASP A 8 -33.90 -23.99 19.47
N SER A 9 -33.23 -25.15 19.29
CA SER A 9 -32.47 -25.83 20.37
C SER A 9 -31.09 -25.19 20.59
N PHE A 10 -30.61 -24.33 19.72
CA PHE A 10 -29.33 -23.66 19.85
C PHE A 10 -29.48 -22.31 20.58
N GLY A 11 -28.59 -22.07 21.55
CA GLY A 11 -28.51 -20.78 22.23
C GLY A 11 -27.80 -19.68 21.44
N ALA A 12 -26.92 -20.07 20.51
CA ALA A 12 -26.21 -19.14 19.63
C ALA A 12 -27.05 -18.83 18.38
N MET A 13 -26.73 -17.73 17.71
CA MET A 13 -27.28 -17.31 16.43
C MET A 13 -27.11 -18.40 15.38
N THR A 14 -28.19 -19.13 15.01
CA THR A 14 -28.09 -20.31 14.16
C THR A 14 -29.16 -20.35 13.11
N CYS A 15 -28.79 -20.70 11.87
CA CYS A 15 -29.72 -21.02 10.79
C CYS A 15 -29.39 -22.37 10.15
N VAL A 16 -30.35 -22.90 9.37
CA VAL A 16 -30.11 -24.02 8.43
C VAL A 16 -29.98 -23.47 7.04
N VAL A 17 -28.91 -23.90 6.37
CA VAL A 17 -28.65 -23.59 4.96
C VAL A 17 -28.86 -24.86 4.13
N SER A 18 -29.65 -24.77 3.05
CA SER A 18 -29.74 -25.78 2.02
C SER A 18 -28.78 -25.45 0.88
N VAL A 19 -28.07 -26.47 0.41
CA VAL A 19 -27.14 -26.41 -0.70
C VAL A 19 -27.60 -27.34 -1.79
N GLU A 20 -27.85 -26.82 -2.97
CA GLU A 20 -28.19 -27.63 -4.12
C GLU A 20 -26.95 -28.24 -4.73
N ASN A 21 -26.83 -29.58 -4.64
CA ASN A 21 -25.70 -30.35 -5.20
C ASN A 21 -26.06 -30.82 -6.62
N LEU A 22 -25.40 -30.24 -7.62
CA LEU A 22 -25.59 -30.59 -9.03
C LEU A 22 -24.69 -31.74 -9.50
N GLY A 23 -23.90 -32.32 -8.59
CA GLY A 23 -22.94 -33.38 -8.90
C GLY A 23 -21.63 -32.87 -9.52
N ASN A 24 -20.60 -33.70 -9.52
CA ASN A 24 -19.28 -33.41 -10.08
C ASN A 24 -18.64 -32.08 -9.57
N GLY A 25 -18.87 -31.73 -8.30
CA GLY A 25 -18.39 -30.49 -7.70
C GLY A 25 -19.18 -29.25 -8.08
N LYS A 26 -20.19 -29.34 -8.93
CA LYS A 26 -21.03 -28.21 -9.32
C LYS A 26 -22.03 -27.88 -8.23
N ARG A 27 -22.17 -26.59 -7.98
CA ARG A 27 -23.03 -26.00 -6.95
C ARG A 27 -24.20 -25.31 -7.60
N GLY A 28 -25.38 -25.50 -7.02
CA GLY A 28 -26.58 -24.75 -7.36
C GLY A 28 -26.84 -23.62 -6.34
N LYS A 29 -28.08 -23.49 -5.93
CA LYS A 29 -28.54 -22.43 -5.04
C LYS A 29 -28.23 -22.72 -3.58
N PHE A 30 -27.93 -21.65 -2.85
CA PHE A 30 -27.78 -21.64 -1.40
C PHE A 30 -28.94 -20.88 -0.77
N ARG A 31 -29.75 -21.54 0.07
CA ARG A 31 -30.93 -20.94 0.68
C ARG A 31 -30.87 -21.01 2.19
N ILE A 32 -31.36 -19.96 2.86
CA ILE A 32 -31.58 -19.97 4.29
C ILE A 32 -32.98 -20.57 4.51
N VAL A 33 -33.02 -21.82 4.93
CA VAL A 33 -34.25 -22.57 5.13
C VAL A 33 -35.04 -21.98 6.28
N THR A 34 -34.37 -21.80 7.43
CA THR A 34 -34.94 -21.14 8.62
C THR A 34 -33.80 -20.74 9.57
N GLY A 35 -34.11 -19.91 10.56
CA GLY A 35 -33.17 -19.51 11.62
C GLY A 35 -33.88 -19.48 12.98
N ASN A 36 -33.11 -19.56 14.05
CA ASN A 36 -33.67 -19.30 15.38
C ASN A 36 -33.94 -17.79 15.56
N LYS A 37 -34.63 -17.45 16.65
CA LYS A 37 -35.02 -16.06 16.89
C LYS A 37 -33.87 -15.08 16.84
N THR A 38 -32.72 -15.40 17.43
CA THR A 38 -31.53 -14.52 17.45
C THR A 38 -30.95 -14.32 16.06
N TYR A 39 -30.99 -15.33 15.19
CA TYR A 39 -30.56 -15.20 13.78
C TYR A 39 -31.51 -14.33 12.98
N ILE A 40 -32.83 -14.53 13.15
CA ILE A 40 -33.86 -13.72 12.47
C ILE A 40 -33.77 -12.25 12.94
N ASP A 41 -33.64 -12.03 14.25
CA ASP A 41 -33.49 -10.70 14.82
C ASP A 41 -32.23 -9.97 14.26
N SER A 42 -31.15 -10.70 13.95
CA SER A 42 -29.94 -10.10 13.35
C SER A 42 -30.16 -9.58 11.92
N ILE A 43 -31.17 -10.11 11.21
CA ILE A 43 -31.57 -9.65 9.88
C ILE A 43 -32.61 -8.52 10.00
N GLU A 44 -33.61 -8.67 10.88
CA GLU A 44 -34.71 -7.73 10.99
C GLU A 44 -34.37 -6.49 11.81
N HIS A 45 -33.40 -6.61 12.73
CA HIS A 45 -32.88 -5.54 13.58
C HIS A 45 -31.35 -5.54 13.56
N PRO A 46 -30.73 -5.23 12.40
CA PRO A 46 -29.28 -5.33 12.24
C PRO A 46 -28.53 -4.36 13.16
N ALA A 47 -27.32 -4.74 13.56
CA ALA A 47 -26.42 -3.86 14.29
C ALA A 47 -26.10 -2.60 13.46
N PRO A 48 -25.83 -1.44 14.11
CA PRO A 48 -25.40 -0.23 13.40
C PRO A 48 -24.18 -0.52 12.51
N GLY A 49 -24.26 -0.10 11.25
CA GLY A 49 -23.20 -0.33 10.25
C GLY A 49 -23.28 -1.68 9.51
N ALA A 50 -24.22 -2.56 9.84
CA ALA A 50 -24.43 -3.79 9.06
C ALA A 50 -25.18 -3.49 7.76
N GLU A 51 -24.57 -3.80 6.62
CA GLU A 51 -25.16 -3.63 5.29
C GLU A 51 -25.95 -4.89 4.90
N LEU A 52 -27.28 -4.81 4.96
CA LEU A 52 -28.20 -5.85 4.51
C LEU A 52 -29.02 -5.37 3.31
N LEU A 53 -29.21 -6.26 2.34
CA LEU A 53 -30.04 -5.97 1.15
C LEU A 53 -31.54 -5.93 1.46
N THR A 54 -31.96 -6.64 2.52
CA THR A 54 -33.34 -6.59 3.05
C THR A 54 -33.32 -6.80 4.57
N GLN A 55 -34.28 -6.17 5.25
CA GLN A 55 -34.45 -6.27 6.71
C GLN A 55 -35.73 -7.10 7.07
N LYS A 56 -36.17 -7.95 6.15
CA LYS A 56 -37.30 -8.85 6.41
C LYS A 56 -36.88 -10.28 6.12
N PHE A 57 -36.89 -11.11 7.15
CA PHE A 57 -36.62 -12.54 7.00
C PHE A 57 -37.79 -13.26 6.34
N THR A 58 -37.50 -14.10 5.35
CA THR A 58 -38.45 -14.99 4.69
C THR A 58 -37.81 -16.38 4.58
N PRO A 59 -38.42 -17.44 5.16
CA PRO A 59 -37.84 -18.79 5.07
C PRO A 59 -37.68 -19.27 3.63
N ASP A 60 -36.70 -20.13 3.42
CA ASP A 60 -36.35 -20.80 2.15
C ASP A 60 -36.02 -19.84 1.00
N GLN A 61 -35.45 -18.67 1.31
CA GLN A 61 -34.93 -17.73 0.31
C GLN A 61 -33.45 -17.92 0.08
N GLU A 62 -33.00 -17.59 -1.13
CA GLU A 62 -31.59 -17.52 -1.43
C GLU A 62 -30.91 -16.52 -0.47
N TYR A 63 -29.75 -16.88 0.09
CA TYR A 63 -29.04 -16.01 1.05
C TYR A 63 -28.64 -14.67 0.42
N THR A 64 -28.48 -14.65 -0.91
CA THR A 64 -28.17 -13.45 -1.70
C THR A 64 -29.30 -12.42 -1.71
N ASN A 65 -30.48 -12.75 -1.20
CA ASN A 65 -31.54 -11.77 -0.95
C ASN A 65 -31.24 -10.93 0.30
N TYR A 66 -30.42 -11.42 1.21
CA TYR A 66 -30.07 -10.76 2.48
C TYR A 66 -28.69 -10.09 2.42
N LEU A 67 -27.74 -10.76 1.80
CA LEU A 67 -26.33 -10.38 1.77
C LEU A 67 -25.80 -10.42 0.34
N THR A 68 -24.81 -9.59 0.06
CA THR A 68 -24.04 -9.70 -1.17
C THR A 68 -23.40 -11.08 -1.25
N ARG A 69 -23.34 -11.66 -2.45
CA ARG A 69 -22.79 -12.99 -2.69
C ARG A 69 -21.36 -13.10 -2.17
N ASP A 70 -21.11 -14.10 -1.35
CA ASP A 70 -19.82 -14.37 -0.70
C ASP A 70 -19.36 -15.80 -1.03
N LEU A 71 -18.33 -15.91 -1.87
CA LEU A 71 -17.77 -17.19 -2.31
C LEU A 71 -17.18 -18.00 -1.14
N ASN A 72 -16.67 -17.35 -0.11
CA ASN A 72 -16.16 -18.03 1.08
C ASN A 72 -17.28 -18.68 1.88
N PHE A 73 -18.41 -17.97 2.05
CA PHE A 73 -19.60 -18.52 2.71
C PHE A 73 -20.17 -19.71 1.93
N GLU A 74 -20.29 -19.60 0.60
CA GLU A 74 -20.75 -20.69 -0.26
C GLU A 74 -19.84 -21.92 -0.15
N GLU A 75 -18.53 -21.72 -0.11
CA GLU A 75 -17.55 -22.80 0.05
C GLU A 75 -17.71 -23.54 1.38
N TYR A 76 -17.82 -22.79 2.50
CA TYR A 76 -18.01 -23.40 3.80
C TYR A 76 -19.33 -24.17 3.89
N CYS A 77 -20.41 -23.59 3.35
CA CYS A 77 -21.70 -24.27 3.29
C CYS A 77 -21.65 -25.54 2.44
N TYR A 78 -20.99 -25.51 1.27
CA TYR A 78 -20.83 -26.67 0.39
C TYR A 78 -20.03 -27.77 1.08
N LYS A 79 -18.88 -27.48 1.65
CA LYS A 79 -18.05 -28.44 2.39
C LYS A 79 -18.80 -29.06 3.57
N ALA A 80 -19.58 -28.28 4.29
CA ALA A 80 -20.36 -28.79 5.42
C ALA A 80 -21.55 -29.62 4.94
N ALA A 81 -22.36 -29.10 4.01
CA ALA A 81 -23.59 -29.78 3.60
C ALA A 81 -23.34 -31.00 2.72
N VAL A 82 -22.42 -30.91 1.74
CA VAL A 82 -22.18 -31.95 0.71
C VAL A 82 -21.05 -32.88 1.10
N GLU A 83 -19.87 -32.33 1.50
CA GLU A 83 -18.72 -33.13 1.89
C GLU A 83 -18.78 -33.64 3.32
N LYS A 84 -19.82 -33.25 4.07
CA LYS A 84 -20.08 -33.66 5.46
C LYS A 84 -18.92 -33.32 6.44
N ARG A 85 -18.28 -32.18 6.22
CA ARG A 85 -17.18 -31.70 7.07
C ARG A 85 -17.67 -30.71 8.13
N CYS A 86 -17.17 -30.83 9.35
CA CYS A 86 -17.33 -29.80 10.37
C CYS A 86 -16.28 -28.72 10.14
N LEU A 87 -16.69 -27.47 10.02
CA LEU A 87 -15.81 -26.34 9.72
C LEU A 87 -16.01 -25.24 10.74
N ASN A 88 -14.92 -24.55 11.08
CA ASN A 88 -14.92 -23.38 11.91
C ASN A 88 -14.10 -22.29 11.19
N SER A 89 -14.55 -21.03 11.24
CA SER A 89 -13.83 -19.88 10.75
C SER A 89 -13.92 -18.77 11.78
N TYR A 90 -12.80 -18.12 12.06
CA TYR A 90 -12.73 -16.97 12.96
C TYR A 90 -12.10 -15.81 12.17
N ALA A 91 -12.89 -14.85 11.75
CA ALA A 91 -12.48 -13.81 10.85
C ALA A 91 -13.16 -12.47 11.16
N THR A 92 -12.52 -11.39 10.74
CA THR A 92 -13.19 -10.08 10.60
C THR A 92 -13.95 -10.04 9.28
N ALA A 93 -15.04 -9.29 9.23
CA ALA A 93 -15.69 -8.96 7.96
C ALA A 93 -15.59 -7.45 7.72
N ASP A 94 -15.29 -7.07 6.49
CA ASP A 94 -15.15 -5.65 6.11
C ASP A 94 -16.43 -4.83 6.32
N ARG A 95 -17.57 -5.51 6.42
CA ARG A 95 -18.90 -4.88 6.58
C ARG A 95 -19.12 -4.21 7.93
N ILE A 96 -18.42 -4.68 8.98
CA ILE A 96 -18.59 -4.14 10.34
C ILE A 96 -17.21 -4.09 10.97
N GLN A 97 -16.68 -2.90 11.14
CA GLN A 97 -15.35 -2.68 11.70
C GLN A 97 -15.26 -3.10 13.17
N GLY A 98 -14.07 -3.63 13.53
CA GLY A 98 -13.79 -4.03 14.91
C GLY A 98 -14.60 -5.22 15.39
N VAL A 99 -15.29 -5.92 14.48
CA VAL A 99 -16.13 -7.07 14.81
C VAL A 99 -15.48 -8.35 14.31
N TRP A 100 -15.39 -9.33 15.20
CA TRP A 100 -14.90 -10.66 14.92
C TRP A 100 -16.06 -11.63 14.88
N PHE A 101 -16.12 -12.41 13.81
CA PHE A 101 -17.11 -13.44 13.61
C PHE A 101 -16.52 -14.82 13.89
N ASN A 102 -17.09 -15.53 14.83
CA ASN A 102 -16.83 -16.96 15.03
C ASN A 102 -17.95 -17.73 14.34
N MET A 103 -17.63 -18.39 13.25
CA MET A 103 -18.57 -19.08 12.38
C MET A 103 -18.34 -20.57 12.44
N VAL A 104 -19.38 -21.33 12.71
CA VAL A 104 -19.33 -22.80 12.77
C VAL A 104 -20.33 -23.37 11.78
N PHE A 105 -19.86 -24.26 10.92
CA PHE A 105 -20.68 -24.97 9.92
C PHE A 105 -20.68 -26.46 10.26
N LEU A 106 -21.84 -27.01 10.57
CA LEU A 106 -21.98 -28.41 10.92
C LEU A 106 -22.86 -29.14 9.89
N PRO A 107 -22.46 -30.34 9.44
CA PRO A 107 -23.24 -31.14 8.51
C PRO A 107 -24.53 -31.62 9.15
N ILE A 108 -25.61 -31.63 8.35
CA ILE A 108 -26.85 -32.31 8.69
C ILE A 108 -26.92 -33.56 7.81
N ALA A 109 -27.19 -34.72 8.42
CA ALA A 109 -27.23 -35.98 7.69
C ALA A 109 -28.49 -36.13 6.80
N TYR A 110 -29.51 -35.29 7.04
CA TYR A 110 -30.73 -35.30 6.22
C TYR A 110 -30.47 -34.70 4.82
N GLU A 111 -31.04 -35.35 3.81
CA GLU A 111 -31.00 -34.92 2.40
C GLU A 111 -32.38 -35.07 1.77
N GLU A 112 -32.71 -34.22 0.80
CA GLU A 112 -33.96 -34.26 0.07
C GLU A 112 -33.72 -34.01 -1.43
N GLY A 113 -33.78 -35.08 -2.23
CA GLY A 113 -33.39 -35.01 -3.64
C GLY A 113 -31.92 -34.65 -3.81
N ASN A 114 -31.64 -33.53 -4.45
CA ASN A 114 -30.28 -32.96 -4.59
C ASN A 114 -29.93 -31.89 -3.56
N LEU A 115 -30.81 -31.67 -2.57
CA LEU A 115 -30.60 -30.72 -1.50
C LEU A 115 -29.86 -31.38 -0.31
N CYS A 116 -28.70 -30.82 0.01
CA CYS A 116 -27.92 -31.14 1.20
C CYS A 116 -28.03 -30.00 2.22
N TYR A 117 -27.87 -30.27 3.48
CA TYR A 117 -28.12 -29.28 4.54
C TYR A 117 -26.94 -29.18 5.52
N CYS A 118 -26.70 -27.96 6.00
CA CYS A 118 -25.80 -27.69 7.12
C CYS A 118 -26.42 -26.65 8.05
N THR A 119 -25.92 -26.59 9.30
CA THR A 119 -26.12 -25.41 10.14
C THR A 119 -25.04 -24.40 9.90
N TYR A 120 -25.42 -23.14 10.00
CA TYR A 120 -24.52 -22.01 10.12
C TYR A 120 -24.81 -21.33 11.45
N THR A 121 -23.83 -21.39 12.35
CA THR A 121 -23.89 -20.75 13.67
C THR A 121 -22.84 -19.65 13.73
N MET A 122 -23.25 -18.48 14.23
CA MET A 122 -22.41 -17.30 14.28
C MET A 122 -22.43 -16.70 15.69
N GLU A 123 -21.25 -16.33 16.18
CA GLU A 123 -21.06 -15.47 17.35
C GLU A 123 -20.31 -14.20 16.93
N ILE A 124 -20.75 -13.08 17.48
CA ILE A 124 -20.15 -11.78 17.23
C ILE A 124 -19.35 -11.36 18.46
N ASN A 125 -18.07 -11.01 18.28
CA ASN A 125 -17.20 -10.54 19.33
C ASN A 125 -16.63 -9.17 18.94
N PHE A 126 -16.60 -8.23 19.89
CA PHE A 126 -16.08 -6.87 19.68
C PHE A 126 -14.57 -6.78 20.02
N GLU A 127 -13.98 -7.84 20.52
CA GLU A 127 -12.56 -7.95 20.82
C GLU A 127 -12.01 -9.25 20.22
N ALA A 128 -10.75 -9.20 19.76
CA ALA A 128 -10.07 -10.37 19.24
C ALA A 128 -9.86 -11.41 20.36
N ASN A 129 -10.30 -12.63 20.14
CA ASN A 129 -10.03 -13.73 21.05
C ASN A 129 -8.72 -14.44 20.66
N LEU A 130 -7.64 -14.14 21.40
CA LEU A 130 -6.31 -14.67 21.15
C LEU A 130 -6.22 -16.20 21.27
N ASP A 131 -7.01 -16.83 22.15
CA ASP A 131 -7.02 -18.28 22.30
C ASP A 131 -7.58 -18.99 21.05
N ARG A 132 -8.51 -18.34 20.36
CA ARG A 132 -9.05 -18.84 19.08
C ARG A 132 -8.08 -18.62 17.92
N MET A 133 -7.32 -17.53 17.95
CA MET A 133 -6.22 -17.29 16.99
C MET A 133 -5.05 -18.27 17.20
N ALA A 134 -4.83 -18.72 18.44
CA ALA A 134 -3.77 -19.67 18.76
C ALA A 134 -4.07 -21.13 18.34
N SER A 135 -5.28 -21.43 17.88
CA SER A 135 -5.67 -22.77 17.41
C SER A 135 -5.42 -23.02 15.91
N LEU A 136 -4.59 -22.22 15.28
CA LEU A 136 -4.21 -22.40 13.87
C LEU A 136 -3.46 -23.73 13.67
N PRO A 137 -3.61 -24.38 12.49
CA PRO A 137 -2.82 -25.54 12.13
C PRO A 137 -1.31 -25.28 12.26
N ALA A 138 -0.54 -26.30 12.61
CA ALA A 138 0.90 -26.15 12.88
C ALA A 138 1.70 -25.61 11.67
N ASP A 139 1.31 -25.98 10.46
CA ASP A 139 1.89 -25.50 9.22
C ASP A 139 1.61 -24.01 8.99
N VAL A 140 0.36 -23.57 9.21
CA VAL A 140 -0.02 -22.15 9.14
C VAL A 140 0.76 -21.33 10.17
N THR A 141 0.81 -21.81 11.42
CA THR A 141 1.57 -21.15 12.50
C THR A 141 3.06 -21.03 12.14
N ALA A 142 3.66 -22.08 11.60
CA ALA A 142 5.06 -22.06 11.17
C ALA A 142 5.30 -21.05 10.05
N ASN A 143 4.39 -20.95 9.06
CA ASN A 143 4.45 -19.98 7.98
C ASN A 143 4.37 -18.54 8.50
N VAL A 144 3.42 -18.27 9.40
CA VAL A 144 3.25 -16.95 10.03
C VAL A 144 4.51 -16.54 10.80
N ILE A 145 5.05 -17.46 11.64
CA ILE A 145 6.27 -17.19 12.40
C ILE A 145 7.45 -16.91 11.47
N LYS A 146 7.60 -17.68 10.39
CA LYS A 146 8.67 -17.46 9.41
C LYS A 146 8.61 -16.05 8.81
N ILE A 147 7.43 -15.62 8.36
CA ILE A 147 7.22 -14.26 7.83
C ILE A 147 7.53 -13.20 8.89
N CYS A 148 7.06 -13.38 10.13
CA CYS A 148 7.35 -12.45 11.22
C CYS A 148 8.84 -12.32 11.55
N LEU A 149 9.60 -13.42 11.47
CA LEU A 149 11.05 -13.40 11.71
C LEU A 149 11.80 -12.67 10.59
N GLN A 150 11.38 -12.82 9.34
CA GLN A 150 11.96 -12.09 8.22
C GLN A 150 11.75 -10.59 8.33
N LEU A 151 10.54 -10.15 8.73
CA LEU A 151 10.21 -8.73 8.93
C LEU A 151 11.04 -8.05 10.04
N ARG A 152 11.80 -8.79 10.84
CA ARG A 152 12.72 -8.27 11.88
C ARG A 152 14.18 -8.23 11.43
N GLY A 153 14.49 -8.60 10.20
CA GLY A 153 15.85 -8.59 9.66
C GLY A 153 16.47 -7.19 9.60
N ALA A 154 17.81 -7.14 9.61
CA ALA A 154 18.58 -5.89 9.49
C ALA A 154 18.78 -5.44 8.02
N LYS A 155 17.99 -5.98 7.09
CA LYS A 155 18.04 -5.67 5.65
C LYS A 155 17.29 -4.38 5.34
N GLU A 156 17.62 -3.78 4.19
CA GLU A 156 16.79 -2.71 3.62
C GLU A 156 15.36 -3.22 3.36
N PHE A 157 14.38 -2.35 3.50
CA PHE A 157 12.96 -2.73 3.48
C PHE A 157 12.56 -3.45 2.19
N ASP A 158 13.01 -2.96 1.04
CA ASP A 158 12.66 -3.54 -0.28
C ASP A 158 13.26 -4.94 -0.46
N GLU A 159 14.51 -5.16 -0.02
CA GLU A 159 15.16 -6.47 -0.04
C GLU A 159 14.42 -7.46 0.87
N MET A 160 14.05 -7.00 2.07
CA MET A 160 13.28 -7.80 3.03
C MET A 160 11.91 -8.19 2.48
N MET A 161 11.18 -7.28 1.84
CA MET A 161 9.86 -7.55 1.26
C MET A 161 9.96 -8.51 0.07
N ASN A 162 11.00 -8.41 -0.74
CA ASN A 162 11.27 -9.36 -1.82
C ASN A 162 11.54 -10.78 -1.28
N ASP A 163 12.31 -10.93 -0.20
CA ASP A 163 12.53 -12.22 0.44
C ASP A 163 11.20 -12.80 0.98
N VAL A 164 10.39 -11.98 1.63
CA VAL A 164 9.08 -12.37 2.17
C VAL A 164 8.16 -12.87 1.05
N ILE A 165 8.04 -12.14 -0.06
CA ILE A 165 7.12 -12.55 -1.14
C ILE A 165 7.62 -13.81 -1.88
N CYS A 166 8.94 -14.00 -2.02
CA CYS A 166 9.54 -15.21 -2.55
C CYS A 166 9.24 -16.41 -1.66
N ASP A 167 9.35 -16.26 -0.36
CA ASP A 167 9.04 -17.33 0.59
C ASP A 167 7.55 -17.67 0.59
N ILE A 168 6.67 -16.67 0.55
CA ILE A 168 5.22 -16.86 0.42
C ILE A 168 4.90 -17.65 -0.85
N ARG A 169 5.47 -17.29 -2.00
CA ARG A 169 5.28 -17.99 -3.26
C ARG A 169 5.71 -19.46 -3.15
N ASN A 170 6.88 -19.71 -2.54
CA ASN A 170 7.41 -21.06 -2.37
C ASN A 170 6.57 -21.93 -1.42
N MET A 171 6.07 -21.34 -0.29
CA MET A 171 5.19 -22.05 0.65
C MET A 171 3.91 -22.55 -0.02
N PHE A 172 3.36 -21.75 -0.91
CA PHE A 172 2.06 -22.00 -1.53
C PHE A 172 2.16 -22.69 -2.88
N ASP A 173 3.37 -22.89 -3.38
CA ASP A 173 3.61 -23.43 -4.73
C ASP A 173 2.82 -22.65 -5.80
N ALA A 174 2.82 -21.32 -5.63
CA ALA A 174 2.11 -20.42 -6.51
C ALA A 174 2.98 -20.05 -7.72
N ALA A 175 2.36 -19.86 -8.88
CA ALA A 175 3.09 -19.36 -10.05
C ALA A 175 3.47 -17.88 -9.93
N HIS A 176 2.66 -17.09 -9.19
CA HIS A 176 2.92 -15.66 -8.94
C HIS A 176 2.35 -15.24 -7.61
N CYS A 177 3.15 -14.48 -6.85
CA CYS A 177 2.71 -13.71 -5.68
C CYS A 177 3.17 -12.27 -5.83
N CYS A 178 2.34 -11.31 -5.38
CA CYS A 178 2.65 -9.90 -5.50
C CYS A 178 2.01 -9.11 -4.36
N ILE A 179 2.67 -8.02 -3.98
CA ILE A 179 2.11 -6.95 -3.16
C ILE A 179 2.02 -5.70 -4.02
N LEU A 180 0.81 -5.22 -4.22
CA LEU A 180 0.48 -4.01 -4.95
C LEU A 180 0.02 -2.93 -3.98
N LEU A 181 0.68 -1.78 -3.99
CA LEU A 181 0.26 -0.61 -3.23
C LEU A 181 -0.66 0.26 -4.07
N MET A 182 -1.60 0.95 -3.42
CA MET A 182 -2.54 1.87 -4.04
C MET A 182 -2.42 3.26 -3.44
N ASP A 183 -2.30 4.27 -4.29
CA ASP A 183 -2.39 5.67 -3.91
C ASP A 183 -3.73 6.24 -4.40
N PRO A 184 -4.69 6.49 -3.50
CA PRO A 184 -6.01 7.01 -3.87
C PRO A 184 -5.99 8.47 -4.31
N PHE A 185 -4.95 9.25 -3.93
CA PHE A 185 -4.83 10.66 -4.30
C PHE A 185 -4.30 10.82 -5.73
N GLU A 186 -3.24 10.06 -6.06
CA GLU A 186 -2.67 10.06 -7.41
C GLU A 186 -3.38 9.10 -8.35
N ARG A 187 -4.30 8.24 -7.83
CA ARG A 187 -4.99 7.16 -8.54
C ARG A 187 -3.99 6.24 -9.25
N LYS A 188 -3.00 5.79 -8.52
CA LYS A 188 -1.87 5.05 -9.06
C LYS A 188 -1.62 3.78 -8.26
N CYS A 189 -1.21 2.72 -8.95
CA CYS A 189 -0.74 1.49 -8.33
C CYS A 189 0.79 1.42 -8.42
N THR A 190 1.41 0.80 -7.42
CA THR A 190 2.85 0.55 -7.41
C THR A 190 3.11 -0.88 -6.94
N VAL A 191 3.85 -1.65 -7.72
CA VAL A 191 4.30 -2.99 -7.30
C VAL A 191 5.39 -2.81 -6.25
N LEU A 192 5.10 -3.18 -4.99
CA LEU A 192 6.09 -3.15 -3.92
C LEU A 192 7.10 -4.28 -4.08
N CYS A 193 6.59 -5.49 -4.28
CA CYS A 193 7.41 -6.67 -4.54
C CYS A 193 6.57 -7.74 -5.24
N GLU A 194 7.22 -8.59 -6.02
CA GLU A 194 6.60 -9.73 -6.69
C GLU A 194 7.55 -10.92 -6.80
N ALA A 195 7.01 -12.13 -6.85
CA ALA A 195 7.75 -13.36 -7.07
C ALA A 195 7.05 -14.22 -8.11
N LEU A 196 7.78 -14.60 -9.16
CA LEU A 196 7.34 -15.47 -10.26
C LEU A 196 8.04 -16.82 -10.16
N ALA A 197 7.35 -17.90 -10.52
CA ALA A 197 7.98 -19.20 -10.70
C ALA A 197 8.85 -19.21 -11.96
N GLU A 198 9.95 -19.95 -11.94
CA GLU A 198 10.93 -19.98 -13.05
C GLU A 198 10.32 -20.52 -14.36
N ASP A 199 9.38 -21.47 -14.25
CA ASP A 199 8.73 -22.15 -15.36
C ASP A 199 7.33 -21.60 -15.71
N THR A 200 6.97 -20.43 -15.18
CA THR A 200 5.65 -19.85 -15.42
C THR A 200 5.56 -19.11 -16.75
N ILE A 201 4.38 -19.18 -17.37
CA ILE A 201 4.03 -18.35 -18.53
C ILE A 201 3.55 -16.95 -18.13
N LEU A 202 3.38 -16.71 -16.82
CA LEU A 202 2.96 -15.42 -16.29
C LEU A 202 4.09 -14.41 -16.45
N THR A 203 3.71 -13.16 -16.59
CA THR A 203 4.66 -12.04 -16.71
C THR A 203 4.54 -11.12 -15.50
N SER A 204 5.54 -10.25 -15.31
CA SER A 204 5.56 -9.28 -14.22
C SER A 204 4.31 -8.41 -14.21
N MET A 205 3.81 -8.12 -13.01
CA MET A 205 2.68 -7.21 -12.78
C MET A 205 2.95 -5.80 -13.32
N ASN A 206 4.20 -5.39 -13.40
CA ASN A 206 4.59 -4.11 -14.00
C ASN A 206 4.17 -3.96 -15.46
N ASN A 207 3.97 -5.06 -16.18
CA ASN A 207 3.51 -5.05 -17.58
C ASN A 207 2.01 -4.72 -17.72
N PHE A 208 1.24 -4.83 -16.64
CA PHE A 208 -0.20 -4.56 -16.59
C PHE A 208 -0.54 -3.31 -15.81
N ASN A 209 0.41 -2.75 -15.07
CA ASN A 209 0.23 -1.59 -14.21
C ASN A 209 0.36 -0.29 -15.02
N ASP A 210 -0.61 -0.06 -15.88
CA ASP A 210 -0.79 1.18 -16.63
C ASP A 210 -1.71 2.19 -15.91
N ASP A 211 -1.92 3.35 -16.51
CA ASP A 211 -2.73 4.43 -15.91
C ASP A 211 -4.20 4.02 -15.63
N GLY A 212 -4.71 2.96 -16.28
CA GLY A 212 -6.07 2.44 -16.08
C GLY A 212 -6.18 1.36 -15.00
N PHE A 213 -5.07 0.78 -14.58
CA PHE A 213 -5.09 -0.38 -13.67
C PHE A 213 -5.60 -0.04 -12.26
N TYR A 214 -5.46 1.22 -11.83
CA TYR A 214 -6.00 1.66 -10.52
C TYR A 214 -7.51 1.37 -10.41
N ASP A 215 -8.30 1.65 -11.43
CA ASP A 215 -9.75 1.43 -11.41
C ASP A 215 -10.12 -0.05 -11.35
N ILE A 216 -9.32 -0.89 -11.99
CA ILE A 216 -9.45 -2.36 -11.88
C ILE A 216 -9.17 -2.81 -10.45
N ALA A 217 -8.05 -2.37 -9.86
CA ALA A 217 -7.68 -2.74 -8.50
C ALA A 217 -8.66 -2.18 -7.46
N ASP A 218 -9.17 -0.96 -7.63
CA ASP A 218 -10.17 -0.37 -6.74
C ASP A 218 -11.51 -1.14 -6.78
N SER A 219 -11.86 -1.73 -7.92
CA SER A 219 -13.07 -2.54 -8.06
C SER A 219 -13.02 -3.89 -7.33
N TRP A 220 -11.84 -4.35 -6.89
CA TRP A 220 -11.72 -5.62 -6.17
C TRP A 220 -12.42 -5.60 -4.81
N LYS A 221 -12.56 -4.45 -4.18
CA LYS A 221 -13.35 -4.29 -2.96
C LYS A 221 -14.80 -4.75 -3.12
N ASP A 222 -15.40 -4.52 -4.29
CA ASP A 222 -16.76 -4.93 -4.58
C ASP A 222 -16.88 -6.45 -4.79
N LEU A 223 -15.82 -7.09 -5.29
CA LEU A 223 -15.75 -8.54 -5.44
C LEU A 223 -15.55 -9.26 -4.10
N ILE A 224 -14.74 -8.69 -3.20
CA ILE A 224 -14.55 -9.17 -1.83
C ILE A 224 -15.88 -9.09 -1.07
N ALA A 225 -16.70 -8.07 -1.37
CA ALA A 225 -18.11 -7.98 -1.00
C ALA A 225 -18.42 -8.20 0.49
N GLY A 226 -17.58 -7.63 1.36
CA GLY A 226 -17.77 -7.71 2.81
C GLY A 226 -17.26 -9.01 3.45
N SER A 227 -16.64 -9.91 2.66
CA SER A 227 -15.71 -10.91 3.15
C SER A 227 -14.36 -10.24 3.46
N ASN A 228 -13.42 -10.97 4.07
CA ASN A 228 -12.07 -10.45 4.32
C ASN A 228 -11.09 -10.68 3.16
N CYS A 229 -11.48 -11.46 2.16
CA CYS A 229 -10.67 -11.80 1.00
C CYS A 229 -11.51 -12.34 -0.16
N LEU A 230 -10.92 -12.40 -1.34
CA LEU A 230 -11.48 -13.11 -2.48
C LEU A 230 -10.69 -14.41 -2.71
N VAL A 231 -11.40 -15.53 -2.77
CA VAL A 231 -10.84 -16.84 -3.13
C VAL A 231 -11.55 -17.33 -4.40
N VAL A 232 -10.79 -17.48 -5.47
CA VAL A 232 -11.23 -18.05 -6.74
C VAL A 232 -10.42 -19.32 -7.00
N LYS A 233 -11.07 -20.49 -7.04
CA LYS A 233 -10.41 -21.79 -7.13
C LYS A 233 -10.72 -22.53 -8.41
N ASP A 234 -11.94 -22.36 -8.91
CA ASP A 234 -12.49 -23.16 -9.97
C ASP A 234 -13.31 -22.32 -10.97
N GLU A 235 -13.84 -22.97 -12.02
CA GLU A 235 -14.63 -22.32 -13.05
C GLU A 235 -15.91 -21.67 -12.49
N HIS A 236 -16.53 -22.24 -11.46
CA HIS A 236 -17.73 -21.70 -10.85
C HIS A 236 -17.46 -20.35 -10.17
N ASP A 237 -16.38 -20.30 -9.39
CA ASP A 237 -15.95 -19.05 -8.75
C ASP A 237 -15.58 -18.00 -9.82
N MET A 238 -14.95 -18.44 -10.91
CA MET A 238 -14.58 -17.57 -12.03
C MET A 238 -15.78 -17.02 -12.81
N GLU A 239 -16.88 -17.80 -12.93
CA GLU A 239 -18.13 -17.31 -13.51
C GLU A 239 -18.70 -16.15 -12.68
N VAL A 240 -18.64 -16.22 -11.35
CA VAL A 240 -19.08 -15.14 -10.46
C VAL A 240 -18.24 -13.88 -10.66
N VAL A 241 -16.91 -14.04 -10.80
CA VAL A 241 -16.03 -12.91 -11.12
C VAL A 241 -16.41 -12.28 -12.45
N LYS A 242 -16.68 -13.10 -13.48
CA LYS A 242 -17.09 -12.64 -14.81
C LYS A 242 -18.42 -11.85 -14.77
N GLU A 243 -19.38 -12.34 -14.01
CA GLU A 243 -20.68 -11.65 -13.86
C GLU A 243 -20.55 -10.30 -13.14
N ARG A 244 -19.74 -10.23 -12.11
CA ARG A 244 -19.63 -9.05 -11.24
C ARG A 244 -18.61 -8.03 -11.72
N ASN A 245 -17.54 -8.47 -12.35
CA ASN A 245 -16.46 -7.62 -12.85
C ASN A 245 -15.89 -8.18 -14.16
N PRO A 246 -16.60 -8.01 -15.28
CA PRO A 246 -16.17 -8.54 -16.57
C PRO A 246 -14.83 -7.95 -17.03
N ILE A 247 -14.53 -6.69 -16.69
CA ILE A 247 -13.27 -6.01 -17.07
C ILE A 247 -12.09 -6.70 -16.39
N TRP A 248 -12.18 -6.95 -15.10
CA TRP A 248 -11.12 -7.67 -14.40
C TRP A 248 -11.01 -9.13 -14.85
N TYR A 249 -12.15 -9.79 -15.09
CA TYR A 249 -12.17 -11.15 -15.64
C TYR A 249 -11.36 -11.24 -16.94
N GLU A 250 -11.56 -10.31 -17.89
CA GLU A 250 -10.82 -10.27 -19.14
C GLU A 250 -9.33 -10.00 -18.91
N SER A 251 -8.99 -9.04 -18.07
CA SER A 251 -7.61 -8.73 -17.68
C SER A 251 -6.93 -9.95 -17.04
N PHE A 252 -7.57 -10.58 -16.06
CA PHE A 252 -7.04 -11.73 -15.33
C PHE A 252 -6.83 -12.96 -16.23
N THR A 253 -7.80 -13.26 -17.08
CA THR A 253 -7.70 -14.41 -18.01
C THR A 253 -6.71 -14.17 -19.15
N SER A 254 -6.58 -12.93 -19.64
CA SER A 254 -5.56 -12.57 -20.63
C SER A 254 -4.15 -12.68 -20.07
N ALA A 255 -3.99 -12.46 -18.77
CA ALA A 255 -2.75 -12.70 -18.03
C ALA A 255 -2.53 -14.18 -17.66
N HIS A 256 -3.30 -15.12 -18.24
CA HIS A 256 -3.23 -16.56 -17.95
C HIS A 256 -3.54 -16.95 -16.50
N GLY A 257 -4.31 -16.13 -15.80
CA GLY A 257 -4.82 -16.43 -14.45
C GLY A 257 -5.84 -17.56 -14.49
N LYS A 258 -5.66 -18.56 -13.60
CA LYS A 258 -6.56 -19.71 -13.45
C LYS A 258 -7.29 -19.69 -12.12
N ASN A 259 -6.58 -19.34 -11.08
CA ASN A 259 -7.10 -19.20 -9.71
C ASN A 259 -6.31 -18.12 -8.98
N ILE A 260 -6.91 -17.53 -7.95
CA ILE A 260 -6.31 -16.48 -7.15
C ILE A 260 -6.88 -16.46 -5.74
N ILE A 261 -6.01 -16.19 -4.76
CA ILE A 261 -6.40 -15.72 -3.44
C ILE A 261 -5.88 -14.30 -3.29
N LEU A 262 -6.79 -13.36 -3.05
CA LEU A 262 -6.53 -11.93 -2.98
C LEU A 262 -6.96 -11.40 -1.60
N PHE A 263 -6.03 -10.76 -0.90
CA PHE A 263 -6.27 -10.12 0.39
C PHE A 263 -6.04 -8.62 0.33
N PRO A 264 -6.95 -7.80 0.88
CA PRO A 264 -6.69 -6.38 1.08
C PRO A 264 -5.65 -6.19 2.18
N LEU A 265 -4.73 -5.27 1.97
CA LEU A 265 -3.80 -4.78 2.96
C LEU A 265 -4.37 -3.48 3.53
N LYS A 266 -4.79 -3.53 4.80
CA LYS A 266 -5.41 -2.40 5.48
C LYS A 266 -4.61 -1.99 6.72
N PHE A 267 -4.49 -0.70 6.94
CA PHE A 267 -3.94 -0.11 8.15
C PHE A 267 -4.98 0.82 8.78
N GLY A 268 -5.58 0.40 9.89
CA GLY A 268 -6.81 1.00 10.37
C GLY A 268 -7.94 0.80 9.37
N GLU A 269 -8.54 1.88 8.90
CA GLU A 269 -9.59 1.89 7.90
C GLU A 269 -9.07 2.04 6.46
N ASP A 270 -7.81 2.48 6.32
CA ASP A 270 -7.23 2.82 5.04
C ASP A 270 -6.76 1.56 4.30
N LEU A 271 -7.27 1.37 3.09
CA LEU A 271 -6.76 0.39 2.14
C LEU A 271 -5.44 0.91 1.56
N ILE A 272 -4.33 0.23 1.86
CA ILE A 272 -3.01 0.59 1.35
C ILE A 272 -2.61 -0.22 0.12
N GLY A 273 -3.34 -1.30 -0.16
CA GLY A 273 -3.06 -2.16 -1.31
C GLY A 273 -3.62 -3.57 -1.17
N TYR A 274 -3.04 -4.49 -1.93
CA TYR A 274 -3.45 -5.89 -1.95
C TYR A 274 -2.25 -6.81 -1.99
N ILE A 275 -2.41 -8.02 -1.42
CA ILE A 275 -1.51 -9.15 -1.60
C ILE A 275 -2.27 -10.31 -2.22
N TRP A 276 -1.64 -11.03 -3.14
CA TRP A 276 -2.25 -12.22 -3.73
C TRP A 276 -1.26 -13.35 -3.99
N ALA A 277 -1.84 -14.57 -4.11
CA ALA A 277 -1.19 -15.73 -4.70
C ALA A 277 -2.04 -16.21 -5.88
N MET A 278 -1.43 -16.36 -7.06
CA MET A 278 -2.09 -16.71 -8.31
C MET A 278 -1.51 -18.00 -8.89
N ASN A 279 -2.39 -18.82 -9.49
CA ASN A 279 -2.07 -20.13 -10.05
C ASN A 279 -1.35 -21.03 -9.04
N TYR A 280 -1.96 -21.18 -7.88
CA TYR A 280 -1.51 -21.99 -6.76
C TYR A 280 -2.18 -23.37 -6.77
N ASP A 281 -1.66 -24.33 -5.99
CA ASP A 281 -2.31 -25.61 -5.74
C ASP A 281 -3.61 -25.41 -4.93
N THR A 282 -4.77 -25.64 -5.56
CA THR A 282 -6.09 -25.43 -4.94
C THR A 282 -6.34 -26.31 -3.72
N ALA A 283 -5.62 -27.44 -3.56
CA ALA A 283 -5.69 -28.23 -2.34
C ALA A 283 -5.15 -27.48 -1.11
N LYS A 284 -4.26 -26.49 -1.33
CA LYS A 284 -3.69 -25.63 -0.29
C LYS A 284 -4.51 -24.37 -0.01
N ALA A 285 -5.62 -24.14 -0.72
CA ALA A 285 -6.40 -22.88 -0.64
C ALA A 285 -6.75 -22.48 0.81
N THR A 286 -7.13 -23.43 1.66
CA THR A 286 -7.47 -23.18 3.08
C THR A 286 -6.24 -22.70 3.87
N SER A 287 -5.10 -23.41 3.75
CA SER A 287 -3.86 -23.03 4.45
C SER A 287 -3.31 -21.68 3.96
N ILE A 288 -3.42 -21.39 2.66
CA ILE A 288 -3.06 -20.08 2.08
C ILE A 288 -3.93 -18.98 2.67
N LYS A 289 -5.26 -19.19 2.66
CA LYS A 289 -6.23 -18.24 3.21
C LYS A 289 -5.91 -17.93 4.68
N GLU A 290 -5.79 -18.95 5.51
CA GLU A 290 -5.51 -18.81 6.95
C GLU A 290 -4.15 -18.12 7.21
N THR A 291 -3.13 -18.43 6.41
CA THR A 291 -1.83 -17.75 6.48
C THR A 291 -1.98 -16.27 6.13
N PHE A 292 -2.66 -15.92 5.05
CA PHE A 292 -2.87 -14.52 4.67
C PHE A 292 -3.75 -13.77 5.65
N GLU A 293 -4.81 -14.36 6.20
CA GLU A 293 -5.65 -13.74 7.24
C GLU A 293 -4.82 -13.22 8.41
N THR A 294 -3.79 -13.97 8.78
CA THR A 294 -2.94 -13.59 9.92
C THR A 294 -1.82 -12.64 9.49
N THR A 295 -1.20 -12.87 8.32
CA THR A 295 -0.01 -12.14 7.89
C THR A 295 -0.33 -10.84 7.18
N ALA A 296 -1.48 -10.70 6.52
CA ALA A 296 -1.86 -9.47 5.82
C ALA A 296 -1.88 -8.26 6.75
N TYR A 297 -2.37 -8.42 7.99
CA TYR A 297 -2.37 -7.36 8.99
C TYR A 297 -0.94 -6.96 9.41
N ILE A 298 -0.06 -7.94 9.61
CA ILE A 298 1.34 -7.71 9.99
C ILE A 298 2.09 -7.02 8.85
N LEU A 299 1.90 -7.50 7.62
CA LEU A 299 2.50 -6.91 6.42
C LEU A 299 2.00 -5.48 6.20
N ALA A 300 0.69 -5.25 6.29
CA ALA A 300 0.11 -3.92 6.17
C ALA A 300 0.70 -2.94 7.20
N SER A 301 0.85 -3.38 8.46
CA SER A 301 1.47 -2.57 9.51
C SER A 301 2.95 -2.26 9.20
N ALA A 302 3.74 -3.23 8.76
CA ALA A 302 5.14 -3.04 8.39
C ALA A 302 5.29 -2.08 7.20
N ILE A 303 4.46 -2.26 6.16
CA ILE A 303 4.42 -1.40 4.97
C ILE A 303 4.03 0.03 5.34
N SER A 304 2.93 0.20 6.09
CA SER A 304 2.46 1.52 6.52
C SER A 304 3.51 2.27 7.34
N ASN A 305 4.15 1.58 8.28
CA ASN A 305 5.24 2.17 9.07
C ASN A 305 6.41 2.61 8.19
N ASN A 306 6.80 1.81 7.19
CA ASN A 306 7.86 2.20 6.25
C ASN A 306 7.45 3.41 5.41
N LEU A 307 6.22 3.44 4.87
CA LEU A 307 5.70 4.59 4.11
C LEU A 307 5.68 5.87 4.96
N LEU A 308 5.23 5.78 6.21
CA LEU A 308 5.24 6.90 7.16
C LEU A 308 6.66 7.38 7.49
N MET A 309 7.60 6.45 7.74
CA MET A 309 9.00 6.79 7.99
C MET A 309 9.65 7.46 6.79
N ASN A 310 9.40 6.98 5.57
CA ASN A 310 9.90 7.60 4.34
C ASN A 310 9.29 9.00 4.13
N ARG A 311 8.00 9.18 4.41
CA ARG A 311 7.36 10.50 4.35
C ARG A 311 7.95 11.47 5.37
N LEU A 312 8.18 11.01 6.61
CA LEU A 312 8.84 11.82 7.64
C LEU A 312 10.29 12.17 7.23
N LYS A 313 11.03 11.23 6.65
CA LYS A 313 12.39 11.46 6.13
C LYS A 313 12.39 12.53 5.04
N ILE A 314 11.46 12.46 4.07
CA ILE A 314 11.30 13.46 3.01
C ILE A 314 10.96 14.82 3.61
N LEU A 315 9.97 14.91 4.50
CA LEU A 315 9.57 16.15 5.18
C LEU A 315 10.68 16.74 6.06
N SER A 316 11.54 15.86 6.62
CA SER A 316 12.68 16.27 7.43
C SER A 316 13.90 16.69 6.61
N SER A 317 14.07 16.20 5.37
CA SER A 317 15.26 16.42 4.54
C SER A 317 15.04 17.35 3.35
N LYS A 318 13.82 17.49 2.85
CA LYS A 318 13.51 18.33 1.68
C LYS A 318 12.80 19.63 2.06
N ASP A 319 13.00 20.66 1.24
CA ASP A 319 12.18 21.88 1.27
C ASP A 319 10.88 21.64 0.50
N ILE A 320 9.75 21.80 1.19
CA ILE A 320 8.41 21.47 0.65
C ILE A 320 8.04 22.31 -0.57
N LEU A 321 8.52 23.55 -0.65
CA LEU A 321 8.17 24.46 -1.75
C LEU A 321 8.94 24.14 -3.02
N THR A 322 10.26 23.90 -2.88
CA THR A 322 11.19 23.80 -4.01
C THR A 322 11.61 22.39 -4.36
N GLY A 323 11.44 21.41 -3.43
CA GLY A 323 11.81 20.02 -3.63
C GLY A 323 13.31 19.70 -3.43
N VAL A 324 14.19 20.71 -3.38
CA VAL A 324 15.62 20.54 -3.05
C VAL A 324 15.81 20.21 -1.56
N MET A 325 17.04 19.91 -1.13
CA MET A 325 17.31 19.61 0.27
C MET A 325 17.09 20.83 1.16
N ASN A 326 16.64 20.62 2.39
CA ASN A 326 16.42 21.68 3.35
C ASN A 326 17.66 21.99 4.18
N ARG A 327 17.57 23.05 5.03
CA ARG A 327 18.63 23.48 5.92
C ARG A 327 19.10 22.40 6.91
N ASN A 328 18.18 21.54 7.38
CA ASN A 328 18.54 20.48 8.33
C ASN A 328 19.43 19.46 7.65
N GLU A 329 19.10 19.06 6.43
CA GLU A 329 19.91 18.09 5.67
C GLU A 329 21.27 18.69 5.29
N MET A 330 21.31 19.99 4.93
CA MET A 330 22.60 20.70 4.76
C MET A 330 23.48 20.60 6.01
N ASN A 331 22.92 20.88 7.20
CA ASN A 331 23.69 20.80 8.44
C ASN A 331 24.19 19.38 8.73
N ASN A 332 23.34 18.36 8.53
CA ASN A 332 23.70 16.94 8.68
C ASN A 332 24.86 16.56 7.74
N TYR A 333 24.78 17.00 6.48
CA TYR A 333 25.83 16.73 5.49
C TYR A 333 27.15 17.42 5.84
N VAL A 334 27.09 18.69 6.25
CA VAL A 334 28.27 19.46 6.72
C VAL A 334 28.92 18.80 7.94
N ASP A 335 28.11 18.31 8.87
CA ASP A 335 28.61 17.61 10.06
C ASP A 335 29.29 16.29 9.70
N LYS A 336 28.74 15.56 8.72
CA LYS A 336 29.32 14.33 8.19
C LYS A 336 30.67 14.61 7.51
N LEU A 337 30.72 15.58 6.59
CA LEU A 337 31.96 15.96 5.90
C LEU A 337 33.06 16.46 6.86
N SER A 338 32.68 17.23 7.88
CA SER A 338 33.62 17.75 8.87
C SER A 338 34.29 16.68 9.73
N LYS A 339 33.69 15.48 9.83
CA LYS A 339 34.17 14.32 10.61
C LYS A 339 34.83 13.26 9.73
N ASP A 340 34.65 13.35 8.41
CA ASP A 340 35.13 12.33 7.47
C ASP A 340 36.64 12.52 7.24
N SER A 341 37.44 11.54 7.67
CA SER A 341 38.89 11.48 7.51
C SER A 341 39.30 10.63 6.29
N SER A 342 38.38 10.21 5.43
CA SER A 342 38.70 9.41 4.24
C SER A 342 39.47 10.23 3.22
N VAL A 343 40.43 9.58 2.55
CA VAL A 343 41.36 10.22 1.56
C VAL A 343 40.69 10.32 0.17
N SER A 344 39.62 9.56 -0.09
CA SER A 344 38.89 9.64 -1.36
C SER A 344 38.04 10.92 -1.41
N ASP A 345 38.00 11.56 -2.56
CA ASP A 345 37.22 12.78 -2.83
C ASP A 345 37.43 13.88 -1.78
N ASN A 346 38.72 14.20 -1.53
CA ASN A 346 39.09 15.02 -0.39
C ASN A 346 38.77 16.51 -0.54
N SER A 347 38.48 17.01 -1.77
CA SER A 347 38.16 18.42 -2.01
C SER A 347 36.68 18.71 -1.79
N VAL A 348 36.37 19.97 -1.50
CA VAL A 348 35.01 20.49 -1.42
C VAL A 348 34.88 21.83 -2.13
N GLY A 349 33.83 21.95 -2.95
CA GLY A 349 33.39 23.20 -3.55
C GLY A 349 32.07 23.62 -2.92
N VAL A 350 31.97 24.85 -2.48
CA VAL A 350 30.76 25.43 -1.92
C VAL A 350 30.33 26.63 -2.77
N ILE A 351 29.04 26.70 -3.10
CA ILE A 351 28.41 27.84 -3.73
C ILE A 351 27.26 28.31 -2.88
N PHE A 352 27.23 29.60 -2.56
CA PHE A 352 26.02 30.27 -2.04
C PHE A 352 25.39 31.06 -3.20
N ALA A 353 24.07 30.91 -3.34
CA ALA A 353 23.26 31.59 -4.33
C ALA A 353 22.04 32.23 -3.66
N ASP A 354 22.00 33.54 -3.63
CA ASP A 354 20.89 34.31 -3.07
C ASP A 354 20.05 34.90 -4.21
N LEU A 355 18.73 34.67 -4.17
CA LEU A 355 17.81 35.08 -5.23
C LEU A 355 17.43 36.56 -5.09
N ASN A 356 17.96 37.38 -6.01
CA ASN A 356 17.70 38.82 -6.02
C ASN A 356 16.25 39.15 -6.33
N GLY A 357 15.69 40.13 -5.64
CA GLY A 357 14.38 40.73 -5.95
C GLY A 357 13.16 39.94 -5.47
N LEU A 358 13.28 38.84 -4.73
CA LEU A 358 12.14 38.07 -4.21
C LEU A 358 11.14 38.91 -3.43
N LYS A 359 11.64 39.79 -2.55
CA LYS A 359 10.77 40.67 -1.75
C LYS A 359 9.92 41.59 -2.63
N ARG A 360 10.50 42.17 -3.68
CA ARG A 360 9.77 43.03 -4.62
C ARG A 360 8.69 42.26 -5.37
N ILE A 361 9.00 41.06 -5.86
CA ILE A 361 8.01 40.19 -6.53
C ILE A 361 6.86 39.86 -5.58
N ASN A 362 7.15 39.58 -4.31
CA ASN A 362 6.12 39.36 -3.30
C ASN A 362 5.24 40.61 -3.07
N ASP A 363 5.88 41.77 -2.98
CA ASP A 363 5.18 43.03 -2.73
C ASP A 363 4.33 43.48 -3.94
N ASP A 364 4.85 43.29 -5.15
CA ASP A 364 4.20 43.74 -6.40
C ASP A 364 3.14 42.75 -6.93
N TYR A 365 3.38 41.42 -6.78
CA TYR A 365 2.57 40.36 -7.41
C TYR A 365 2.03 39.31 -6.43
N GLY A 366 2.33 39.46 -5.12
CA GLY A 366 1.88 38.56 -4.07
C GLY A 366 2.74 37.30 -3.89
N HIS A 367 2.53 36.61 -2.75
CA HIS A 367 3.35 35.46 -2.35
C HIS A 367 3.35 34.28 -3.35
N ILE A 368 2.25 34.08 -4.10
CA ILE A 368 2.18 33.01 -5.12
C ILE A 368 3.21 33.25 -6.24
N ALA A 369 3.42 34.52 -6.62
CA ALA A 369 4.44 34.87 -7.60
C ALA A 369 5.86 34.64 -7.06
N GLY A 370 6.10 34.99 -5.79
CA GLY A 370 7.36 34.70 -5.11
C GLY A 370 7.64 33.20 -4.97
N ASP A 371 6.62 32.40 -4.65
CA ASP A 371 6.74 30.94 -4.61
C ASP A 371 7.08 30.36 -5.99
N THR A 372 6.50 30.89 -7.05
CA THR A 372 6.82 30.52 -8.42
C THR A 372 8.27 30.87 -8.78
N LEU A 373 8.73 32.05 -8.38
CA LEU A 373 10.11 32.48 -8.57
C LEU A 373 11.09 31.56 -7.83
N LEU A 374 10.80 31.17 -6.58
CA LEU A 374 11.61 30.22 -5.81
C LEU A 374 11.67 28.83 -6.46
N LYS A 375 10.55 28.34 -6.99
CA LYS A 375 10.51 27.07 -7.74
C LYS A 375 11.34 27.14 -9.01
N ASN A 376 11.29 28.27 -9.74
CA ASN A 376 12.10 28.49 -10.93
C ASN A 376 13.59 28.61 -10.59
N ALA A 377 13.93 29.25 -9.46
CA ALA A 377 15.29 29.31 -8.95
C ALA A 377 15.85 27.91 -8.67
N ALA A 378 15.09 27.05 -7.99
CA ALA A 378 15.49 25.67 -7.75
C ALA A 378 15.69 24.90 -9.07
N LYS A 379 14.75 24.98 -10.01
CA LYS A 379 14.89 24.36 -11.34
C LYS A 379 16.11 24.84 -12.11
N THR A 380 16.44 26.12 -12.01
CA THR A 380 17.66 26.66 -12.62
C THR A 380 18.91 25.99 -12.08
N LEU A 381 18.97 25.73 -10.75
CA LEU A 381 20.08 25.05 -10.13
C LEU A 381 20.10 23.54 -10.48
N GLU A 382 18.94 22.90 -10.58
CA GLU A 382 18.81 21.49 -10.99
C GLU A 382 19.22 21.21 -12.44
N GLU A 383 19.27 22.23 -13.31
CA GLU A 383 19.86 22.09 -14.64
C GLU A 383 21.39 21.93 -14.62
N VAL A 384 22.03 22.31 -13.51
CA VAL A 384 23.49 22.33 -13.38
C VAL A 384 24.02 21.31 -12.37
N PHE A 385 23.21 20.97 -11.37
CA PHE A 385 23.58 20.12 -10.23
C PHE A 385 22.54 19.03 -9.99
N GLU A 386 22.95 17.95 -9.32
CA GLU A 386 22.03 16.97 -8.79
C GLU A 386 21.21 17.58 -7.63
N THR A 387 19.95 17.22 -7.53
CA THR A 387 19.05 17.73 -6.46
C THR A 387 19.61 17.50 -5.05
N SER A 388 20.39 16.43 -4.86
CA SER A 388 21.03 16.06 -3.59
C SER A 388 22.14 17.02 -3.15
N ASP A 389 22.69 17.80 -4.06
CA ASP A 389 23.78 18.76 -3.80
C ASP A 389 23.25 20.17 -3.52
N ILE A 390 21.95 20.41 -3.76
CA ILE A 390 21.29 21.71 -3.65
C ILE A 390 20.51 21.76 -2.34
N TYR A 391 20.80 22.78 -1.53
CA TYR A 391 20.14 23.00 -0.24
C TYR A 391 19.49 24.39 -0.21
N ARG A 392 18.24 24.48 0.22
CA ARG A 392 17.62 25.76 0.53
C ARG A 392 17.86 26.07 2.00
N ALA A 393 18.81 26.98 2.27
CA ALA A 393 19.26 27.33 3.62
C ALA A 393 18.28 28.25 4.36
N GLY A 394 17.48 29.05 3.65
CA GLY A 394 16.46 29.96 4.20
C GLY A 394 15.86 30.81 3.09
N GLY A 395 14.66 31.33 3.29
CA GLY A 395 14.02 32.33 2.42
C GLY A 395 14.36 32.23 0.92
N ASP A 396 15.26 33.08 0.48
CA ASP A 396 15.81 33.23 -0.87
C ASP A 396 17.22 32.64 -1.05
N GLU A 397 17.77 31.98 -0.02
CA GLU A 397 19.13 31.47 0.01
C GLU A 397 19.23 29.98 -0.36
N PHE A 398 20.03 29.68 -1.37
CA PHE A 398 20.40 28.34 -1.79
C PHE A 398 21.89 28.11 -1.57
N THR A 399 22.23 26.91 -1.14
CA THR A 399 23.63 26.48 -0.97
C THR A 399 23.86 25.22 -1.81
N ILE A 400 24.97 25.11 -2.48
CA ILE A 400 25.38 23.92 -3.22
C ILE A 400 26.70 23.45 -2.62
N ILE A 401 26.81 22.15 -2.30
CA ILE A 401 28.00 21.51 -1.70
C ILE A 401 28.41 20.34 -2.57
N LEU A 402 29.60 20.41 -3.15
CA LEU A 402 30.16 19.41 -4.07
C LEU A 402 31.44 18.82 -3.46
N THR A 403 31.64 17.52 -3.57
CA THR A 403 32.88 16.84 -3.16
C THR A 403 33.60 16.27 -4.37
N GLY A 404 34.92 16.11 -4.28
CA GLY A 404 35.74 15.55 -5.37
C GLY A 404 35.85 16.46 -6.60
N ILE A 405 35.55 17.75 -6.44
CA ILE A 405 35.56 18.75 -7.55
C ILE A 405 36.89 19.51 -7.57
N THR A 406 37.26 20.03 -8.73
CA THR A 406 38.40 20.97 -8.88
C THR A 406 37.91 22.42 -8.84
N GLU A 407 38.81 23.36 -8.55
CA GLU A 407 38.47 24.79 -8.53
C GLU A 407 38.01 25.30 -9.92
N GLU A 408 38.60 24.76 -10.99
CA GLU A 408 38.24 25.11 -12.36
C GLU A 408 36.83 24.63 -12.71
N GLU A 409 36.49 23.41 -12.32
CA GLU A 409 35.13 22.85 -12.50
C GLU A 409 34.07 23.63 -11.69
N LEU A 410 34.42 24.00 -10.43
CA LEU A 410 33.51 24.82 -9.60
C LEU A 410 33.21 26.15 -10.29
N THR A 411 34.22 26.81 -10.85
CA THR A 411 34.05 28.08 -11.58
C THR A 411 33.20 27.90 -12.83
N LYS A 412 33.39 26.84 -13.61
CA LYS A 412 32.57 26.51 -14.77
C LYS A 412 31.09 26.28 -14.38
N ARG A 413 30.86 25.61 -13.23
CA ARG A 413 29.50 25.40 -12.73
C ARG A 413 28.80 26.71 -12.35
N VAL A 414 29.52 27.67 -11.74
CA VAL A 414 28.97 29.00 -11.43
C VAL A 414 28.63 29.77 -12.73
N GLU A 415 29.44 29.68 -13.77
CA GLU A 415 29.12 30.26 -15.08
C GLU A 415 27.86 29.61 -15.68
N ALA A 416 27.74 28.29 -15.55
CA ALA A 416 26.56 27.56 -16.01
C ALA A 416 25.26 27.98 -15.28
N ILE A 417 25.31 28.30 -13.97
CA ILE A 417 24.15 28.87 -13.25
C ILE A 417 23.72 30.20 -13.92
N ARG A 418 24.69 31.08 -14.21
CA ARG A 418 24.37 32.39 -14.83
C ARG A 418 23.76 32.25 -16.22
N GLU A 419 24.17 31.26 -17.00
CA GLU A 419 23.54 30.94 -18.28
C GLU A 419 22.16 30.32 -18.15
N ALA A 420 22.00 29.34 -17.23
CA ALA A 420 20.73 28.70 -16.98
C ALA A 420 19.68 29.70 -16.47
N SER A 421 20.07 30.67 -15.63
CA SER A 421 19.18 31.71 -15.12
C SER A 421 18.51 32.54 -16.23
N LYS A 422 19.15 32.69 -17.39
CA LYS A 422 18.57 33.45 -18.53
C LYS A 422 17.33 32.78 -19.14
N LYS A 423 17.11 31.49 -18.88
CA LYS A 423 15.96 30.75 -19.40
C LYS A 423 14.67 31.01 -18.58
N TYR A 424 14.82 31.46 -17.34
CA TYR A 424 13.71 31.67 -16.44
C TYR A 424 13.53 33.16 -16.15
N GLU A 425 12.34 33.66 -16.39
CA GLU A 425 12.03 35.07 -16.17
C GLU A 425 12.21 35.45 -14.69
N HIS A 426 12.86 36.56 -14.43
CA HIS A 426 13.16 37.15 -13.15
C HIS A 426 14.11 36.33 -12.23
N VAL A 427 14.68 35.20 -12.69
CA VAL A 427 15.67 34.47 -11.91
C VAL A 427 17.05 35.10 -12.04
N CYS A 428 17.52 35.73 -10.96
CA CYS A 428 18.85 36.36 -10.89
C CYS A 428 19.46 36.08 -9.51
N PHE A 429 20.64 35.45 -9.48
CA PHE A 429 21.33 35.11 -8.25
C PHE A 429 22.51 36.05 -8.00
N ALA A 430 22.69 36.48 -6.76
CA ALA A 430 23.98 36.85 -6.20
C ALA A 430 24.72 35.57 -5.81
N ILE A 431 25.99 35.41 -6.28
CA ILE A 431 26.70 34.14 -6.14
C ILE A 431 28.05 34.37 -5.48
N GLY A 432 28.35 33.56 -4.46
CA GLY A 432 29.68 33.41 -3.88
C GLY A 432 30.13 31.96 -3.92
N GLN A 433 31.39 31.72 -4.26
CA GLN A 433 31.97 30.37 -4.29
C GLN A 433 33.25 30.27 -3.49
N CYS A 434 33.52 29.09 -2.95
CA CYS A 434 34.78 28.77 -2.29
C CYS A 434 35.15 27.32 -2.56
N TYR A 435 36.39 27.11 -2.99
CA TYR A 435 37.04 25.82 -3.13
C TYR A 435 38.00 25.56 -1.94
N ASN A 436 38.05 24.33 -1.47
CA ASN A 436 39.03 23.86 -0.49
C ASN A 436 39.46 22.43 -0.86
N ASP A 437 40.75 22.17 -0.79
CA ASP A 437 41.37 20.87 -1.08
C ASP A 437 41.14 19.82 0.03
N ASN A 438 40.55 20.25 1.15
CA ASN A 438 40.19 19.39 2.26
C ASN A 438 38.69 19.57 2.63
N LYS A 439 37.89 18.54 2.38
CA LYS A 439 36.44 18.54 2.67
C LYS A 439 36.09 18.74 4.15
N SER A 440 37.01 18.39 5.09
CA SER A 440 36.78 18.66 6.52
C SER A 440 36.69 20.16 6.81
N ASN A 441 37.23 21.01 5.94
CA ASN A 441 37.15 22.46 6.05
C ASN A 441 35.87 23.06 5.49
N VAL A 442 34.85 22.25 5.20
CA VAL A 442 33.58 22.68 4.61
C VAL A 442 32.91 23.85 5.34
N ARG A 443 33.02 23.89 6.68
CA ARG A 443 32.45 25.01 7.48
C ARG A 443 33.14 26.34 7.18
N ASN A 444 34.46 26.32 6.96
CA ASN A 444 35.22 27.51 6.57
C ASN A 444 34.92 27.89 5.12
N ALA A 445 34.77 26.91 4.24
CA ALA A 445 34.41 27.13 2.84
C ALA A 445 32.99 27.77 2.73
N LEU A 446 32.03 27.32 3.55
CA LEU A 446 30.70 27.92 3.65
C LEU A 446 30.77 29.39 4.03
N LYS A 447 31.55 29.73 5.09
CA LYS A 447 31.70 31.10 5.55
C LYS A 447 32.29 32.03 4.45
N ILE A 448 33.33 31.58 3.77
CA ILE A 448 33.97 32.36 2.69
C ILE A 448 33.04 32.54 1.50
N ALA A 449 32.31 31.48 1.14
CA ALA A 449 31.34 31.55 0.03
C ALA A 449 30.18 32.53 0.35
N ASP A 450 29.69 32.54 1.58
CA ASP A 450 28.65 33.47 2.05
C ASP A 450 29.16 34.94 1.99
N GLU A 451 30.37 35.20 2.53
CA GLU A 451 30.98 36.55 2.46
C GLU A 451 31.08 37.03 0.98
N ARG A 452 31.51 36.17 0.06
CA ARG A 452 31.63 36.49 -1.38
C ARG A 452 30.25 36.71 -2.03
N MET A 453 29.26 35.94 -1.68
CA MET A 453 27.89 36.13 -2.15
C MET A 453 27.33 37.48 -1.70
N TYR A 454 27.58 37.86 -0.45
CA TYR A 454 27.15 39.17 0.05
C TYR A 454 27.81 40.34 -0.70
N GLU A 455 29.10 40.21 -1.07
CA GLU A 455 29.78 41.20 -1.90
C GLU A 455 29.20 41.28 -3.33
N ASP A 456 28.86 40.15 -3.93
CA ASP A 456 28.19 40.09 -5.25
C ASP A 456 26.79 40.70 -5.20
N LYS A 457 26.02 40.43 -4.11
CA LYS A 457 24.71 41.02 -3.87
C LYS A 457 24.78 42.55 -3.73
N ARG A 458 25.78 43.03 -2.98
CA ARG A 458 25.99 44.49 -2.82
C ARG A 458 26.27 45.15 -4.17
N ARG A 459 27.18 44.57 -4.97
CA ARG A 459 27.54 45.05 -6.30
C ARG A 459 26.33 45.10 -7.24
N PHE A 460 25.51 44.04 -7.24
CA PHE A 460 24.29 44.00 -8.00
C PHE A 460 23.34 45.16 -7.68
N TYR A 461 23.12 45.48 -6.42
CA TYR A 461 22.24 46.60 -6.01
C TYR A 461 22.87 47.97 -6.16
N GLU A 462 24.19 48.08 -6.30
CA GLU A 462 24.87 49.30 -6.69
C GLU A 462 24.67 49.60 -8.20
N GLU A 463 24.68 48.53 -9.04
CA GLU A 463 24.43 48.61 -10.49
C GLU A 463 22.94 48.76 -10.83
N HIS A 464 22.06 48.29 -9.96
CA HIS A 464 20.62 48.27 -10.13
C HIS A 464 19.89 48.98 -8.95
N PRO A 465 20.09 50.27 -8.74
CA PRO A 465 19.51 50.97 -7.57
C PRO A 465 17.97 50.94 -7.57
N GLU A 466 17.33 50.83 -8.73
CA GLU A 466 15.88 50.73 -8.93
C GLU A 466 15.32 49.41 -8.35
N LEU A 467 16.15 48.40 -8.16
CA LEU A 467 15.77 47.12 -7.56
C LEU A 467 16.02 47.06 -6.04
N LYS A 468 16.71 48.08 -5.49
CA LYS A 468 17.02 48.16 -4.06
C LYS A 468 15.83 48.79 -3.31
N ARG A 469 15.25 48.09 -2.38
CA ARG A 469 14.30 48.62 -1.42
C ARG A 469 14.83 48.51 0.01
#